data_2112df3402bbf04e06b725b93a27c2f8
#
_entry.id   2112df3402bbf04e06b725b93a27c2f8
#
_cell.length_a   1.000
_cell.length_b   1.000
_cell.length_c   1.000
_cell.angle_alpha   90.00
_cell.angle_beta   90.00
_cell.angle_gamma   90.00
#
_symmetry.space_group_name_H-M   'P 1'
#
loop_
_entity.id
_entity.type
_entity.pdbx_description
1 polymer ?
#
loop_
_entity_poly.entity_id
_entity_poly.type
_entity_poly.pdbx_seq_one_letter_code
_entity_poly.pdbx_strand_id
1 'polypeptide(L)'
;VVAPILHGKNGEDGTIQGLLELAAIPYVGCGVLASAACMDKAVANTIMDAYHVPHCHWCSAVRAEAETQRSTLLTRVENRLPYPIFVKPANAGSSVGITKAHNREELNTAIDTALREDDKVVFEEFIDGQEVECAAIGNPDNPQEVRTTRPGEILAGAEFYTYDDKYKN
;
A
#
# COMPACT_ATOMS: atom_id res chain seq x y z
N VAL A 1 4.37 -11.04 -26.27
CA VAL A 1 3.64 -10.70 -25.04
C VAL A 1 4.53 -10.96 -23.85
N VAL A 2 4.61 -10.02 -22.92
CA VAL A 2 5.36 -10.13 -21.67
C VAL A 2 4.39 -10.29 -20.51
N ALA A 3 4.70 -11.18 -19.56
CA ALA A 3 4.03 -11.25 -18.28
C ALA A 3 5.01 -10.79 -17.20
N PRO A 4 4.97 -9.51 -16.80
CA PRO A 4 5.89 -8.98 -15.80
C PRO A 4 5.48 -9.50 -14.42
N ILE A 5 6.20 -10.51 -13.94
CA ILE A 5 6.04 -11.04 -12.58
C ILE A 5 7.15 -10.41 -11.72
N LEU A 6 6.98 -9.12 -11.46
CA LEU A 6 7.89 -8.31 -10.67
C LEU A 6 7.14 -7.75 -9.47
N HIS A 7 7.83 -7.59 -8.35
CA HIS A 7 7.24 -7.09 -7.12
C HIS A 7 7.85 -5.76 -6.70
N GLY A 8 7.01 -4.90 -6.10
CA GLY A 8 7.43 -3.63 -5.52
C GLY A 8 7.78 -2.56 -6.55
N LYS A 9 8.70 -1.69 -6.13
CA LYS A 9 9.15 -0.52 -6.91
C LYS A 9 9.74 -0.94 -8.26
N ASN A 10 9.40 -0.19 -9.30
CA ASN A 10 9.69 -0.40 -10.72
C ASN A 10 8.93 -1.58 -11.37
N GLY A 11 8.39 -2.52 -10.60
CA GLY A 11 7.64 -3.67 -11.11
C GLY A 11 6.13 -3.46 -11.11
N GLU A 12 5.60 -2.85 -10.06
CA GLU A 12 4.15 -2.70 -9.83
C GLU A 12 3.67 -1.26 -9.87
N ASP A 13 4.56 -0.28 -10.00
CA ASP A 13 4.29 1.16 -9.89
C ASP A 13 4.06 1.88 -11.25
N GLY A 14 3.91 1.14 -12.33
CA GLY A 14 3.73 1.68 -13.68
C GLY A 14 5.04 1.90 -14.46
N THR A 15 6.19 1.77 -13.82
CA THR A 15 7.49 2.03 -14.47
C THR A 15 7.79 1.04 -15.59
N ILE A 16 7.73 -0.27 -15.31
CA ILE A 16 7.94 -1.30 -16.33
C ILE A 16 6.83 -1.29 -17.38
N GLN A 17 5.58 -1.01 -16.96
CA GLN A 17 4.46 -0.88 -17.88
C GLN A 17 4.69 0.27 -18.89
N GLY A 18 5.16 1.42 -18.41
CA GLY A 18 5.52 2.55 -19.26
C GLY A 18 6.64 2.23 -20.25
N LEU A 19 7.66 1.48 -19.82
CA LEU A 19 8.72 1.01 -20.71
C LEU A 19 8.18 0.10 -21.80
N LEU A 20 7.30 -0.85 -21.45
CA LEU A 20 6.71 -1.78 -22.42
C LEU A 20 5.80 -1.06 -23.41
N GLU A 21 5.04 -0.05 -22.97
CA GLU A 21 4.21 0.77 -23.86
C GLU A 21 5.05 1.60 -24.84
N LEU A 22 6.12 2.26 -24.38
CA LEU A 22 7.05 2.99 -25.24
C LEU A 22 7.74 2.08 -26.28
N ALA A 23 8.00 0.84 -25.91
CA ALA A 23 8.58 -0.19 -26.78
C ALA A 23 7.55 -0.87 -27.70
N ALA A 24 6.25 -0.53 -27.59
CA ALA A 24 5.15 -1.19 -28.28
C ALA A 24 5.12 -2.72 -28.05
N ILE A 25 5.47 -3.17 -26.84
CA ILE A 25 5.47 -4.57 -26.44
C ILE A 25 4.20 -4.88 -25.66
N PRO A 26 3.30 -5.76 -26.15
CA PRO A 26 2.12 -6.16 -25.43
C PRO A 26 2.48 -6.90 -24.13
N TYR A 27 1.77 -6.59 -23.04
CA TYR A 27 1.98 -7.22 -21.74
C TYR A 27 0.66 -7.58 -21.05
N VAL A 28 0.75 -8.45 -20.05
CA VAL A 28 -0.36 -8.86 -19.18
C VAL A 28 -0.29 -8.07 -17.88
N GLY A 29 -1.43 -7.61 -17.40
CA GLY A 29 -1.57 -6.90 -16.13
C GLY A 29 -2.18 -5.52 -16.27
N CYS A 30 -2.10 -4.75 -15.20
CA CYS A 30 -2.63 -3.39 -15.17
C CYS A 30 -1.79 -2.44 -16.04
N GLY A 31 -2.43 -1.45 -16.65
CA GLY A 31 -1.75 -0.38 -17.36
C GLY A 31 -1.03 0.60 -16.43
N VAL A 32 -0.28 1.54 -17.02
CA VAL A 32 0.57 2.51 -16.29
C VAL A 32 -0.19 3.25 -15.20
N LEU A 33 -1.33 3.84 -15.53
CA LEU A 33 -2.12 4.64 -14.58
C LEU A 33 -2.63 3.80 -13.40
N ALA A 34 -3.19 2.63 -13.67
CA ALA A 34 -3.74 1.76 -12.64
C ALA A 34 -2.62 1.24 -11.71
N SER A 35 -1.48 0.83 -12.28
CA SER A 35 -0.31 0.39 -11.53
C SER A 35 0.21 1.49 -10.60
N ALA A 36 0.42 2.69 -11.13
CA ALA A 36 0.91 3.82 -10.34
C ALA A 36 -0.08 4.25 -9.24
N ALA A 37 -1.38 4.34 -9.57
CA ALA A 37 -2.40 4.74 -8.62
C ALA A 37 -2.62 3.72 -7.50
N CYS A 38 -2.57 2.42 -7.80
CA CYS A 38 -2.74 1.37 -6.80
C CYS A 38 -1.48 1.13 -5.97
N MET A 39 -0.29 1.44 -6.49
CA MET A 39 0.95 1.32 -5.74
C MET A 39 1.07 2.37 -4.63
N ASP A 40 0.66 3.61 -4.90
CA ASP A 40 0.66 4.68 -3.92
C ASP A 40 -0.57 4.57 -3.00
N LYS A 41 -0.35 4.09 -1.77
CA LYS A 41 -1.41 3.85 -0.80
C LYS A 41 -2.25 5.08 -0.49
N ALA A 42 -1.66 6.28 -0.49
CA ALA A 42 -2.40 7.51 -0.25
C ALA A 42 -3.31 7.86 -1.45
N VAL A 43 -2.86 7.61 -2.67
CA VAL A 43 -3.67 7.79 -3.88
C VAL A 43 -4.77 6.73 -3.93
N ALA A 44 -4.44 5.47 -3.68
CA ALA A 44 -5.41 4.37 -3.65
C ALA A 44 -6.52 4.64 -2.61
N ASN A 45 -6.16 5.03 -1.38
CA ASN A 45 -7.10 5.37 -0.33
C ASN A 45 -7.97 6.60 -0.71
N THR A 46 -7.39 7.61 -1.35
CA THR A 46 -8.16 8.77 -1.87
C THR A 46 -9.19 8.36 -2.92
N ILE A 47 -8.83 7.42 -3.80
CA ILE A 47 -9.76 6.88 -4.80
C ILE A 47 -10.88 6.09 -4.10
N MET A 48 -10.55 5.25 -3.12
CA MET A 48 -11.54 4.50 -2.35
C MET A 48 -12.51 5.43 -1.61
N ASP A 49 -12.01 6.51 -0.99
CA ASP A 49 -12.84 7.55 -0.37
C ASP A 49 -13.81 8.18 -1.38
N ALA A 50 -13.29 8.57 -2.55
CA ALA A 50 -14.09 9.24 -3.59
C ALA A 50 -15.21 8.35 -4.16
N TYR A 51 -15.00 7.04 -4.21
CA TYR A 51 -15.98 6.07 -4.67
C TYR A 51 -16.75 5.39 -3.54
N HIS A 52 -16.58 5.85 -2.29
CA HIS A 52 -17.25 5.30 -1.10
C HIS A 52 -17.03 3.78 -0.93
N VAL A 53 -15.85 3.31 -1.30
CA VAL A 53 -15.46 1.92 -1.04
C VAL A 53 -15.09 1.79 0.43
N PRO A 54 -15.73 0.88 1.19
CA PRO A 54 -15.39 0.68 2.60
C PRO A 54 -13.92 0.26 2.77
N HIS A 55 -13.18 1.01 3.57
CA HIS A 55 -11.79 0.70 3.94
C HIS A 55 -11.45 1.34 5.29
N CYS A 56 -10.24 1.13 5.79
CA CYS A 56 -9.79 1.65 7.08
C CYS A 56 -9.73 3.19 7.11
N HIS A 57 -9.86 3.77 8.29
CA HIS A 57 -9.53 5.19 8.49
C HIS A 57 -8.04 5.42 8.31
N TRP A 58 -7.70 6.52 7.67
CA TRP A 58 -6.33 6.80 7.30
C TRP A 58 -6.00 8.29 7.24
N CYS A 59 -4.71 8.59 7.22
CA CYS A 59 -4.16 9.88 6.81
C CYS A 59 -2.74 9.69 6.29
N SER A 60 -2.16 10.74 5.71
CA SER A 60 -0.80 10.70 5.20
C SER A 60 -0.02 11.96 5.53
N ALA A 61 1.29 11.89 5.38
CA ALA A 61 2.20 13.02 5.47
C ALA A 61 3.32 12.87 4.45
N VAL A 62 3.83 13.99 3.96
CA VAL A 62 5.05 14.01 3.16
C VAL A 62 6.28 14.22 4.07
N ARG A 63 7.46 13.82 3.58
CA ARG A 63 8.73 13.99 4.31
C ARG A 63 8.92 15.38 4.91
N ALA A 64 8.68 16.43 4.12
CA ALA A 64 8.85 17.80 4.58
C ALA A 64 7.97 18.14 5.80
N GLU A 65 6.71 17.67 5.84
CA GLU A 65 5.84 17.84 7.01
C GLU A 65 6.37 17.04 8.20
N ALA A 66 6.76 15.80 7.97
CA ALA A 66 7.25 14.91 9.02
C ALA A 66 8.57 15.41 9.65
N GLU A 67 9.43 16.07 8.91
CA GLU A 67 10.69 16.63 9.40
C GLU A 67 10.52 17.99 10.09
N THR A 68 9.65 18.85 9.55
CA THR A 68 9.53 20.24 10.05
C THR A 68 8.42 20.42 11.09
N GLN A 69 7.42 19.55 11.11
CA GLN A 69 6.22 19.68 11.96
C GLN A 69 5.90 18.38 12.73
N ARG A 70 6.90 17.63 13.11
CA ARG A 70 6.77 16.28 13.72
C ARG A 70 5.77 16.22 14.87
N SER A 71 5.85 17.14 15.83
CA SER A 71 4.94 17.13 16.98
C SER A 71 3.48 17.38 16.59
N THR A 72 3.25 18.28 15.64
CA THR A 72 1.93 18.57 15.11
C THR A 72 1.38 17.37 14.33
N LEU A 73 2.23 16.73 13.52
CA LEU A 73 1.89 15.51 12.77
C LEU A 73 1.46 14.38 13.72
N LEU A 74 2.27 14.09 14.75
CA LEU A 74 1.93 13.07 15.75
C LEU A 74 0.55 13.33 16.38
N THR A 75 0.31 14.56 16.82
CA THR A 75 -0.98 14.93 17.42
C THR A 75 -2.13 14.82 16.40
N ARG A 76 -1.93 15.18 15.14
CA ARG A 76 -2.92 15.05 14.08
C ARG A 76 -3.28 13.58 13.81
N VAL A 77 -2.29 12.71 13.78
CA VAL A 77 -2.50 11.26 13.58
C VAL A 77 -3.27 10.66 14.76
N GLU A 78 -2.85 10.94 16.00
CA GLU A 78 -3.49 10.44 17.22
C GLU A 78 -4.93 10.93 17.40
N ASN A 79 -5.25 12.15 16.93
CA ASN A 79 -6.63 12.65 16.95
C ASN A 79 -7.53 11.97 15.92
N ARG A 80 -6.95 11.33 14.91
CA ARG A 80 -7.68 10.69 13.82
C ARG A 80 -7.78 9.18 13.96
N LEU A 81 -6.74 8.54 14.49
CA LEU A 81 -6.60 7.08 14.53
C LEU A 81 -6.33 6.60 15.96
N PRO A 82 -7.07 5.59 16.43
CA PRO A 82 -6.76 4.92 17.69
C PRO A 82 -5.52 4.03 17.55
N TYR A 83 -4.79 3.82 18.62
CA TYR A 83 -3.74 2.79 18.67
C TYR A 83 -4.35 1.38 18.74
N PRO A 84 -3.67 0.38 18.15
CA PRO A 84 -2.44 0.47 17.38
C PRO A 84 -2.64 1.06 15.99
N ILE A 85 -1.61 1.76 15.48
CA ILE A 85 -1.62 2.44 14.19
C ILE A 85 -0.59 1.78 13.27
N PHE A 86 -1.01 1.39 12.06
CA PHE A 86 -0.08 1.00 11.01
C PHE A 86 0.55 2.23 10.36
N VAL A 87 1.89 2.20 10.27
CA VAL A 87 2.69 3.22 9.58
C VAL A 87 3.37 2.58 8.40
N LYS A 88 3.12 3.10 7.21
CA LYS A 88 3.53 2.48 5.95
C LYS A 88 4.17 3.50 5.01
N PRO A 89 5.24 3.17 4.28
CA PRO A 89 5.64 3.97 3.13
C PRO A 89 4.54 3.91 2.06
N ALA A 90 4.27 5.02 1.36
CA ALA A 90 3.19 5.06 0.37
C ALA A 90 3.48 4.15 -0.83
N ASN A 91 4.71 4.18 -1.35
CA ASN A 91 5.13 3.47 -2.57
C ASN A 91 6.12 2.33 -2.26
N ALA A 92 5.76 1.42 -1.38
CA ALA A 92 6.53 0.20 -1.13
C ALA A 92 5.63 -1.02 -1.14
N GLY A 93 6.16 -2.14 -1.65
CA GLY A 93 5.49 -3.43 -1.66
C GLY A 93 6.00 -4.37 -0.56
N SER A 94 5.42 -5.57 -0.51
CA SER A 94 5.94 -6.70 0.29
C SER A 94 6.18 -6.40 1.77
N SER A 95 5.37 -5.55 2.37
CA SER A 95 5.47 -5.13 3.79
C SER A 95 6.80 -4.46 4.18
N VAL A 96 7.62 -4.03 3.23
CA VAL A 96 8.87 -3.31 3.51
C VAL A 96 8.56 -1.96 4.16
N GLY A 97 9.24 -1.66 5.28
CA GLY A 97 9.07 -0.39 6.00
C GLY A 97 7.74 -0.22 6.74
N ILE A 98 6.91 -1.26 6.82
CA ILE A 98 5.65 -1.24 7.58
C ILE A 98 5.94 -1.50 9.06
N THR A 99 5.33 -0.70 9.92
CA THR A 99 5.41 -0.85 11.38
C THR A 99 4.02 -0.69 12.00
N LYS A 100 3.72 -1.47 13.02
CA LYS A 100 2.52 -1.34 13.87
C LYS A 100 2.94 -0.65 15.18
N ALA A 101 2.48 0.57 15.38
CA ALA A 101 2.81 1.39 16.54
C ALA A 101 1.71 1.31 17.58
N HIS A 102 2.06 1.06 18.86
CA HIS A 102 1.12 0.92 19.97
C HIS A 102 1.04 2.16 20.87
N ASN A 103 1.95 3.10 20.67
CA ASN A 103 2.05 4.35 21.42
C ASN A 103 2.79 5.43 20.62
N ARG A 104 2.82 6.65 21.17
CA ARG A 104 3.43 7.82 20.52
C ARG A 104 4.92 7.66 20.24
N GLU A 105 5.68 6.99 21.10
CA GLU A 105 7.12 6.79 20.91
C GLU A 105 7.38 5.84 19.75
N GLU A 106 6.64 4.73 19.69
CA GLU A 106 6.67 3.80 18.57
C GLU A 106 6.21 4.45 17.27
N LEU A 107 5.14 5.27 17.32
CA LEU A 107 4.65 6.02 16.16
C LEU A 107 5.73 6.96 15.62
N ASN A 108 6.43 7.67 16.49
CA ASN A 108 7.52 8.56 16.10
C ASN A 108 8.65 7.80 15.39
N THR A 109 9.06 6.64 15.93
CA THR A 109 10.10 5.80 15.34
C THR A 109 9.64 5.17 14.01
N ALA A 110 8.38 4.74 13.93
CA ALA A 110 7.78 4.14 12.76
C ALA A 110 7.76 5.10 11.54
N ILE A 111 7.55 6.40 11.78
CA ILE A 111 7.63 7.42 10.74
C ILE A 111 9.03 7.44 10.12
N ASP A 112 10.08 7.41 10.92
CA ASP A 112 11.46 7.41 10.42
C ASP A 112 11.78 6.13 9.63
N THR A 113 11.23 5.00 10.05
CA THR A 113 11.36 3.73 9.34
C THR A 113 10.69 3.80 7.97
N ALA A 114 9.44 4.27 7.89
CA ALA A 114 8.73 4.42 6.64
C ALA A 114 9.41 5.43 5.68
N LEU A 115 9.95 6.53 6.23
CA LEU A 115 10.65 7.56 5.44
C LEU A 115 12.02 7.12 4.89
N ARG A 116 12.55 5.97 5.30
CA ARG A 116 13.74 5.39 4.64
C ARG A 116 13.40 4.79 3.29
N GLU A 117 12.16 4.38 3.10
CA GLU A 117 11.69 3.67 1.90
C GLU A 117 11.00 4.60 0.90
N ASP A 118 10.34 5.68 1.39
CA ASP A 118 9.59 6.62 0.54
C ASP A 118 9.56 8.03 1.15
N ASP A 119 9.24 9.03 0.34
CA ASP A 119 9.06 10.42 0.76
C ASP A 119 7.65 10.73 1.28
N LYS A 120 6.77 9.74 1.28
CA LYS A 120 5.40 9.82 1.77
C LYS A 120 5.08 8.66 2.70
N VAL A 121 4.46 8.98 3.83
CA VAL A 121 4.02 8.02 4.85
C VAL A 121 2.51 8.00 4.92
N VAL A 122 1.93 6.82 5.02
CA VAL A 122 0.51 6.58 5.25
C VAL A 122 0.33 5.99 6.64
N PHE A 123 -0.67 6.49 7.36
CA PHE A 123 -1.10 6.02 8.67
C PHE A 123 -2.48 5.41 8.50
N GLU A 124 -2.68 4.20 9.01
CA GLU A 124 -3.94 3.47 8.92
C GLU A 124 -4.32 2.89 10.28
N GLU A 125 -5.62 2.87 10.59
CA GLU A 125 -6.11 2.18 11.77
C GLU A 125 -5.87 0.67 11.67
N PHE A 126 -5.66 0.04 12.79
CA PHE A 126 -5.66 -1.42 12.87
C PHE A 126 -7.09 -1.94 12.82
N ILE A 127 -7.33 -2.87 11.92
CA ILE A 127 -8.58 -3.63 11.86
C ILE A 127 -8.30 -5.03 12.38
N ASP A 128 -8.95 -5.40 13.47
CA ASP A 128 -8.89 -6.76 14.01
C ASP A 128 -9.81 -7.66 13.17
N GLY A 129 -9.22 -8.43 12.27
CA GLY A 129 -9.98 -9.23 11.31
C GLY A 129 -9.13 -10.28 10.63
N GLN A 130 -9.79 -11.11 9.85
CA GLN A 130 -9.15 -12.16 9.05
C GLN A 130 -8.42 -11.52 7.86
N GLU A 131 -7.15 -11.84 7.67
CA GLU A 131 -6.40 -11.40 6.49
C GLU A 131 -6.73 -12.32 5.32
N VAL A 132 -7.22 -11.73 4.24
CA VAL A 132 -7.63 -12.45 3.04
C VAL A 132 -7.10 -11.78 1.79
N GLU A 133 -6.86 -12.57 0.75
CA GLU A 133 -6.50 -12.08 -0.57
C GLU A 133 -7.47 -12.59 -1.63
N CYS A 134 -7.66 -11.83 -2.69
CA CYS A 134 -8.50 -12.19 -3.82
C CYS A 134 -7.84 -11.71 -5.12
N ALA A 135 -7.63 -12.62 -6.05
CA ALA A 135 -7.15 -12.26 -7.38
C ALA A 135 -8.31 -11.82 -8.28
N ALA A 136 -8.04 -10.86 -9.15
CA ALA A 136 -8.98 -10.41 -10.16
C ALA A 136 -8.32 -10.44 -11.54
N ILE A 137 -9.08 -10.84 -12.54
CA ILE A 137 -8.71 -10.74 -13.95
C ILE A 137 -9.85 -10.10 -14.70
N GLY A 138 -9.55 -9.18 -15.59
CA GLY A 138 -10.58 -8.49 -16.35
C GLY A 138 -10.03 -7.83 -17.60
N ASN A 139 -10.96 -7.32 -18.39
CA ASN A 139 -10.67 -6.48 -19.54
C ASN A 139 -10.94 -5.03 -19.15
N PRO A 140 -9.95 -4.12 -19.21
CA PRO A 140 -10.15 -2.71 -18.87
C PRO A 140 -11.19 -2.03 -19.79
N ASP A 141 -11.36 -2.52 -21.02
CA ASP A 141 -12.33 -1.99 -21.98
C ASP A 141 -13.76 -2.52 -21.74
N ASN A 142 -13.92 -3.55 -20.91
CA ASN A 142 -15.20 -4.12 -20.54
C ASN A 142 -15.27 -4.53 -19.06
N PRO A 143 -15.66 -3.61 -18.15
CA PRO A 143 -15.76 -3.90 -16.73
C PRO A 143 -16.70 -5.05 -16.36
N GLN A 144 -17.62 -5.44 -17.25
CA GLN A 144 -18.54 -6.58 -17.06
C GLN A 144 -17.82 -7.94 -17.18
N GLU A 145 -16.61 -7.96 -17.71
CA GLU A 145 -15.81 -9.20 -17.87
C GLU A 145 -14.86 -9.45 -16.69
N VAL A 146 -14.93 -8.66 -15.62
CA VAL A 146 -14.10 -8.89 -14.44
C VAL A 146 -14.53 -10.19 -13.74
N ARG A 147 -13.55 -11.07 -13.52
CA ARG A 147 -13.69 -12.31 -12.77
C ARG A 147 -12.78 -12.28 -11.57
N THR A 148 -13.26 -12.78 -10.45
CA THR A 148 -12.49 -12.86 -9.21
C THR A 148 -12.38 -14.31 -8.76
N THR A 149 -11.31 -14.62 -8.02
CA THR A 149 -11.21 -15.89 -7.28
C THR A 149 -12.12 -15.84 -6.05
N ARG A 150 -12.29 -16.97 -5.39
CA ARG A 150 -12.72 -16.97 -3.98
C ARG A 150 -11.60 -16.35 -3.15
N PRO A 151 -11.92 -15.61 -2.07
CA PRO A 151 -10.91 -15.15 -1.12
C PRO A 151 -10.15 -16.35 -0.53
N GLY A 152 -8.83 -16.21 -0.45
CA GLY A 152 -7.94 -17.10 0.27
C GLY A 152 -7.55 -16.48 1.60
N GLU A 153 -7.54 -17.25 2.69
CA GLU A 153 -7.08 -16.80 3.99
C GLU A 153 -5.56 -16.86 4.06
N ILE A 154 -4.96 -15.80 4.63
CA ILE A 154 -3.54 -15.73 4.90
C ILE A 154 -3.32 -15.99 6.37
N LEU A 155 -2.55 -17.03 6.69
CA LEU A 155 -2.12 -17.32 8.05
C LEU A 155 -0.78 -16.63 8.31
N ALA A 156 -0.83 -15.47 8.97
CA ALA A 156 0.38 -14.75 9.34
C ALA A 156 1.16 -15.49 10.44
N GLY A 157 2.48 -15.62 10.29
CA GLY A 157 3.36 -16.23 11.28
C GLY A 157 3.73 -15.29 12.45
N ALA A 158 3.38 -13.99 12.32
CA ALA A 158 3.66 -12.94 13.28
C ALA A 158 2.42 -12.08 13.54
N GLU A 159 2.57 -10.96 14.25
CA GLU A 159 1.46 -10.04 14.56
C GLU A 159 0.75 -9.46 13.30
N PHE A 160 1.42 -9.45 12.16
CA PHE A 160 0.88 -9.18 10.83
C PHE A 160 1.75 -9.86 9.77
N TYR A 161 1.26 -9.97 8.53
CA TYR A 161 1.94 -10.64 7.43
C TYR A 161 3.17 -9.86 6.96
N THR A 162 4.34 -10.25 7.47
CA THR A 162 5.62 -9.56 7.29
C THR A 162 6.32 -9.95 5.98
N TYR A 163 7.38 -9.22 5.64
CA TYR A 163 8.27 -9.60 4.54
C TYR A 163 8.89 -10.99 4.74
N ASP A 164 9.28 -11.30 5.97
CA ASP A 164 9.90 -12.58 6.31
C ASP A 164 8.91 -13.75 6.17
N ASP A 165 7.63 -13.54 6.52
CA ASP A 165 6.57 -14.53 6.28
C ASP A 165 6.34 -14.79 4.79
N LYS A 166 6.53 -13.76 3.94
CA LYS A 166 6.31 -13.85 2.48
C LYS A 166 7.41 -14.58 1.74
N TYR A 167 8.66 -14.46 2.20
CA TYR A 167 9.82 -14.85 1.40
C TYR A 167 10.88 -15.70 2.10
N LYS A 168 10.79 -15.90 3.43
CA LYS A 168 11.81 -16.61 4.21
C LYS A 168 11.29 -17.84 4.99
N ASN A 169 9.97 -17.99 5.15
CA ASN A 169 9.32 -19.08 5.90
C ASN A 169 8.57 -20.04 4.99
#